data_12d702610b8022e535ae23758f00a99a
#
_entry.id   12d702610b8022e535ae23758f00a99a
#
_cell.length_a   1.000
_cell.length_b   1.000
_cell.length_c   1.000
_cell.angle_alpha   90.00
_cell.angle_beta   90.00
_cell.angle_gamma   90.00
#
_symmetry.space_group_name_H-M   'P 1'
#
loop_
_entity.id
_entity.type
_entity.pdbx_description
1 polymer ?
#
loop_
_entity_poly.entity_id
_entity_poly.type
_entity_poly.pdbx_seq_one_letter_code
_entity_poly.pdbx_strand_id
1 'polypeptide(L)'
;MKENYIPLRINRDFGGIISVYFDFFKANIKKFTNVFISYNGIFLIGLLIASYLLVSGFMGFISSDSLLNGYDAEVDSEFTYGVYLVAGGLLFFVIFLAIAALNYSLATSYMIHYVASQGNAFDKQVVWEYIKSQFGNIILFILVLIPIYLVYFIGAIILAIIPLIGIFIQYILQFFVSAWVGVSFFDMLQHKKGVTEALGEGWKLVSQNFWKAVGVNFILGLLLGILMLITFIVPGVLVGAYTFHVVENNVDYTNSVFSTVIYTLATCMFLIIAVYGQCLSQFVNGILYYALHEKTYNEGTRAAIEQIGQDIQ
;
A
#
# COMPACT_ATOMS: atom_id res chain seq x y z
N MET A 1 -23.63 -12.45 -18.87
CA MET A 1 -22.41 -12.05 -19.60
C MET A 1 -21.26 -12.84 -19.02
N LYS A 2 -20.54 -13.64 -19.79
CA LYS A 2 -19.27 -14.19 -19.35
C LYS A 2 -18.34 -13.01 -19.07
N GLU A 3 -17.97 -12.80 -17.82
CA GLU A 3 -16.94 -11.80 -17.47
C GLU A 3 -15.69 -12.19 -18.24
N ASN A 4 -15.09 -11.23 -18.98
CA ASN A 4 -13.86 -11.46 -19.71
C ASN A 4 -12.77 -11.76 -18.70
N TYR A 5 -12.43 -13.05 -18.54
CA TYR A 5 -11.29 -13.46 -17.72
C TYR A 5 -10.00 -12.89 -18.30
N ILE A 6 -9.24 -12.23 -17.46
CA ILE A 6 -7.91 -11.72 -17.80
C ILE A 6 -6.89 -12.73 -17.29
N PRO A 7 -6.24 -13.52 -18.17
CA PRO A 7 -5.29 -14.54 -17.74
C PRO A 7 -4.03 -13.87 -17.18
N LEU A 8 -3.73 -14.08 -15.90
CA LEU A 8 -2.57 -13.49 -15.23
C LEU A 8 -1.29 -14.32 -15.39
N ARG A 9 -1.39 -15.65 -15.47
CA ARG A 9 -0.26 -16.58 -15.62
C ARG A 9 0.23 -16.63 -17.06
N ILE A 10 0.86 -15.57 -17.53
CA ILE A 10 1.44 -15.48 -18.88
C ILE A 10 2.76 -14.73 -18.77
N ASN A 11 3.78 -15.22 -19.47
CA ASN A 11 5.02 -14.45 -19.63
C ASN A 11 4.72 -13.16 -20.43
N ARG A 12 5.00 -12.01 -19.83
CA ARG A 12 4.75 -10.69 -20.44
C ARG A 12 6.02 -9.88 -20.44
N ASP A 13 6.14 -9.03 -21.44
CA ASP A 13 7.11 -7.95 -21.46
C ASP A 13 6.69 -6.82 -20.50
N PHE A 14 7.50 -5.79 -20.44
CA PHE A 14 7.29 -4.63 -19.57
C PHE A 14 5.93 -3.94 -19.82
N GLY A 15 5.63 -3.62 -21.08
CA GLY A 15 4.39 -2.96 -21.49
C GLY A 15 3.16 -3.81 -21.24
N GLY A 16 3.25 -5.12 -21.49
CA GLY A 16 2.19 -6.08 -21.24
C GLY A 16 1.83 -6.22 -19.74
N ILE A 17 2.81 -6.09 -18.83
CA ILE A 17 2.54 -6.09 -17.39
C ILE A 17 1.73 -4.84 -17.01
N ILE A 18 2.11 -3.68 -17.52
CA ILE A 18 1.42 -2.41 -17.23
C ILE A 18 -0.01 -2.44 -17.81
N SER A 19 -0.17 -2.87 -19.06
CA SER A 19 -1.49 -2.98 -19.69
C SER A 19 -2.43 -3.89 -18.89
N VAL A 20 -1.96 -5.10 -18.56
CA VAL A 20 -2.75 -6.07 -17.80
C VAL A 20 -3.08 -5.57 -16.39
N TYR A 21 -2.20 -4.80 -15.76
CA TYR A 21 -2.51 -4.18 -14.47
C TYR A 21 -3.75 -3.28 -14.57
N PHE A 22 -3.82 -2.40 -15.57
CA PHE A 22 -4.98 -1.52 -15.76
C PHE A 22 -6.25 -2.29 -16.14
N ASP A 23 -6.12 -3.28 -17.01
CA ASP A 23 -7.26 -4.13 -17.39
C ASP A 23 -7.82 -4.88 -16.19
N PHE A 24 -6.93 -5.51 -15.39
CA PHE A 24 -7.30 -6.20 -14.16
C PHE A 24 -7.93 -5.26 -13.14
N PHE A 25 -7.30 -4.11 -12.91
CA PHE A 25 -7.82 -3.10 -11.99
C PHE A 25 -9.21 -2.63 -12.40
N LYS A 26 -9.40 -2.22 -13.66
CA LYS A 26 -10.67 -1.78 -14.20
C LYS A 26 -11.77 -2.83 -14.07
N ALA A 27 -11.46 -4.09 -14.35
CA ALA A 27 -12.41 -5.19 -14.27
C ALA A 27 -12.81 -5.56 -12.83
N ASN A 28 -11.89 -5.35 -11.86
CA ASN A 28 -12.05 -5.86 -10.51
C ASN A 28 -12.21 -4.79 -9.42
N ILE A 29 -12.03 -3.49 -9.73
CA ILE A 29 -12.03 -2.41 -8.73
C ILE A 29 -13.28 -2.43 -7.83
N LYS A 30 -14.47 -2.55 -8.40
CA LYS A 30 -15.73 -2.54 -7.63
C LYS A 30 -15.84 -3.73 -6.69
N LYS A 31 -15.48 -4.94 -7.16
CA LYS A 31 -15.52 -6.17 -6.37
C LYS A 31 -14.47 -6.10 -5.25
N PHE A 32 -13.26 -5.72 -5.61
CA PHE A 32 -12.16 -5.65 -4.65
C PHE A 32 -12.38 -4.55 -3.60
N THR A 33 -12.89 -3.37 -3.99
CA THR A 33 -13.21 -2.31 -3.02
C THR A 33 -14.26 -2.77 -2.01
N ASN A 34 -15.24 -3.59 -2.41
CA ASN A 34 -16.18 -4.19 -1.46
C ASN A 34 -15.48 -5.15 -0.47
N VAL A 35 -14.52 -5.95 -0.92
CA VAL A 35 -13.67 -6.78 -0.05
C VAL A 35 -12.86 -5.90 0.90
N PHE A 36 -12.19 -4.87 0.37
CA PHE A 36 -11.40 -3.93 1.14
C PHE A 36 -12.20 -3.27 2.27
N ILE A 37 -13.34 -2.65 1.96
CA ILE A 37 -14.18 -1.98 2.95
C ILE A 37 -14.71 -2.97 3.99
N SER A 38 -15.10 -4.18 3.57
CA SER A 38 -15.64 -5.18 4.47
C SER A 38 -14.66 -5.63 5.57
N TYR A 39 -13.37 -5.68 5.27
CA TYR A 39 -12.35 -6.17 6.21
C TYR A 39 -11.49 -5.07 6.82
N ASN A 40 -11.44 -3.89 6.22
CA ASN A 40 -10.73 -2.74 6.77
C ASN A 40 -11.62 -1.79 7.59
N GLY A 41 -12.94 -2.01 7.68
CA GLY A 41 -13.88 -1.06 8.27
C GLY A 41 -13.48 -0.55 9.66
N ILE A 42 -13.06 -1.45 10.56
CA ILE A 42 -12.63 -1.07 11.91
C ILE A 42 -11.35 -0.22 11.91
N PHE A 43 -10.43 -0.51 11.00
CA PHE A 43 -9.19 0.26 10.86
C PHE A 43 -9.47 1.65 10.26
N LEU A 44 -10.46 1.77 9.36
CA LEU A 44 -10.87 3.07 8.82
C LEU A 44 -11.42 3.98 9.92
N ILE A 45 -12.16 3.43 10.90
CA ILE A 45 -12.59 4.16 12.10
C ILE A 45 -11.35 4.56 12.92
N GLY A 46 -10.41 3.64 13.12
CA GLY A 46 -9.16 3.94 13.81
C GLY A 46 -8.34 5.05 13.13
N LEU A 47 -8.30 5.09 11.79
CA LEU A 47 -7.67 6.17 11.04
C LEU A 47 -8.37 7.52 11.24
N LEU A 48 -9.70 7.53 11.37
CA LEU A 48 -10.45 8.74 11.68
C LEU A 48 -10.08 9.29 13.08
N ILE A 49 -9.98 8.40 14.08
CA ILE A 49 -9.55 8.77 15.44
C ILE A 49 -8.10 9.28 15.41
N ALA A 50 -7.19 8.59 14.75
CA ALA A 50 -5.81 9.02 14.62
C ALA A 50 -5.71 10.38 13.92
N SER A 51 -6.49 10.60 12.85
CA SER A 51 -6.56 11.89 12.15
C SER A 51 -7.05 13.02 13.07
N TYR A 52 -8.08 12.75 13.87
CA TYR A 52 -8.58 13.72 14.84
C TYR A 52 -7.51 14.10 15.89
N LEU A 53 -6.82 13.11 16.47
CA LEU A 53 -5.77 13.37 17.44
C LEU A 53 -4.60 14.17 16.83
N LEU A 54 -4.16 13.77 15.64
CA LEU A 54 -3.07 14.47 14.93
C LEU A 54 -3.44 15.91 14.61
N VAL A 55 -4.65 16.14 14.08
CA VAL A 55 -5.12 17.49 13.72
C VAL A 55 -5.33 18.33 14.97
N SER A 56 -5.98 17.80 16.01
CA SER A 56 -6.21 18.54 17.26
C SER A 56 -4.90 18.88 17.95
N GLY A 57 -3.95 17.95 17.99
CA GLY A 57 -2.62 18.21 18.54
C GLY A 57 -1.86 19.27 17.75
N PHE A 58 -1.88 19.20 16.43
CA PHE A 58 -1.18 20.15 15.56
C PHE A 58 -1.81 21.56 15.61
N MET A 59 -3.14 21.65 15.54
CA MET A 59 -3.86 22.92 15.64
C MET A 59 -3.66 23.57 17.01
N GLY A 60 -3.75 22.78 18.08
CA GLY A 60 -3.50 23.28 19.44
C GLY A 60 -2.06 23.76 19.64
N PHE A 61 -1.08 23.06 19.04
CA PHE A 61 0.32 23.46 19.10
C PHE A 61 0.58 24.78 18.35
N ILE A 62 -0.09 25.03 17.22
CA ILE A 62 -0.01 26.32 16.50
C ILE A 62 -0.69 27.43 17.30
N SER A 63 -1.83 27.14 17.96
CA SER A 63 -2.59 28.16 18.70
C SER A 63 -1.92 28.61 20.01
N SER A 64 -1.05 27.76 20.57
CA SER A 64 -0.41 28.03 21.86
C SER A 64 0.68 29.12 21.80
N ASP A 65 0.80 29.85 20.70
CA ASP A 65 1.77 30.95 20.50
C ASP A 65 3.27 30.59 20.78
N SER A 66 3.54 29.34 21.18
CA SER A 66 4.87 28.88 21.58
C SER A 66 5.90 28.95 20.46
N LEU A 67 5.44 28.83 19.20
CA LEU A 67 6.29 28.95 18.01
C LEU A 67 6.61 30.40 17.66
N LEU A 68 5.80 31.39 18.08
CA LEU A 68 5.93 32.80 17.67
C LEU A 68 6.39 33.70 18.81
N ASN A 69 6.01 33.47 20.06
CA ASN A 69 6.20 34.40 21.16
C ASN A 69 6.97 33.89 22.41
N GLY A 70 7.56 32.73 22.34
CA GLY A 70 8.40 32.08 23.37
C GLY A 70 8.25 32.63 24.81
N TYR A 71 7.80 31.84 25.76
CA TYR A 71 7.84 31.95 27.22
C TYR A 71 6.57 32.22 28.03
N ASP A 72 5.39 32.51 27.45
CA ASP A 72 4.19 32.73 28.28
C ASP A 72 3.03 31.73 28.04
N ALA A 73 3.30 30.61 27.33
CA ALA A 73 2.30 29.59 27.12
C ALA A 73 2.02 28.81 28.42
N GLU A 74 0.74 28.54 28.72
CA GLU A 74 0.36 27.65 29.82
C GLU A 74 0.94 26.25 29.56
N VAL A 75 1.94 25.86 30.34
CA VAL A 75 2.69 24.60 30.20
C VAL A 75 1.75 23.38 30.12
N ASP A 76 0.61 23.43 30.79
CA ASP A 76 -0.38 22.33 30.80
C ASP A 76 -1.07 22.15 29.43
N SER A 77 -1.29 23.22 28.67
CA SER A 77 -1.92 23.14 27.35
C SER A 77 -0.96 22.57 26.30
N GLU A 78 0.29 22.99 26.29
CA GLU A 78 1.31 22.45 25.39
C GLU A 78 1.57 20.97 25.62
N PHE A 79 1.61 20.55 26.89
CA PHE A 79 1.74 19.12 27.22
C PHE A 79 0.56 18.31 26.66
N THR A 80 -0.67 18.81 26.79
CA THR A 80 -1.86 18.13 26.28
C THR A 80 -1.83 17.98 24.76
N TYR A 81 -1.45 19.03 24.01
CA TYR A 81 -1.33 18.97 22.55
C TYR A 81 -0.18 18.05 22.11
N GLY A 82 0.93 18.06 22.83
CA GLY A 82 2.03 17.12 22.64
C GLY A 82 1.57 15.67 22.81
N VAL A 83 0.78 15.38 23.84
CA VAL A 83 0.19 14.05 24.06
C VAL A 83 -0.71 13.63 22.91
N TYR A 84 -1.54 14.53 22.36
CA TYR A 84 -2.40 14.22 21.21
C TYR A 84 -1.58 13.91 19.95
N LEU A 85 -0.51 14.65 19.68
CA LEU A 85 0.39 14.36 18.55
C LEU A 85 1.08 13.00 18.70
N VAL A 86 1.62 12.71 19.86
CA VAL A 86 2.29 11.44 20.14
C VAL A 86 1.31 10.27 20.08
N ALA A 87 0.16 10.40 20.76
CA ALA A 87 -0.86 9.36 20.77
C ALA A 87 -1.44 9.12 19.36
N GLY A 88 -1.76 10.19 18.63
CA GLY A 88 -2.24 10.11 17.25
C GLY A 88 -1.22 9.50 16.32
N GLY A 89 0.06 9.88 16.44
CA GLY A 89 1.15 9.33 15.64
C GLY A 89 1.41 7.85 15.93
N LEU A 90 1.43 7.45 17.20
CA LEU A 90 1.58 6.05 17.59
C LEU A 90 0.39 5.20 17.13
N LEU A 91 -0.83 5.69 17.33
CA LEU A 91 -2.04 5.01 16.88
C LEU A 91 -2.03 4.84 15.35
N PHE A 92 -1.72 5.91 14.61
CA PHE A 92 -1.56 5.85 13.17
C PHE A 92 -0.52 4.82 12.75
N PHE A 93 0.66 4.84 13.36
CA PHE A 93 1.76 3.92 13.03
C PHE A 93 1.35 2.44 13.22
N VAL A 94 0.75 2.11 14.37
CA VAL A 94 0.29 0.75 14.66
C VAL A 94 -0.80 0.31 13.69
N ILE A 95 -1.78 1.16 13.45
CA ILE A 95 -2.86 0.89 12.49
C ILE A 95 -2.28 0.72 11.09
N PHE A 96 -1.37 1.59 10.65
CA PHE A 96 -0.76 1.55 9.32
C PHE A 96 -0.02 0.24 9.06
N LEU A 97 0.74 -0.26 10.04
CA LEU A 97 1.42 -1.55 9.95
C LEU A 97 0.43 -2.73 9.89
N ALA A 98 -0.59 -2.72 10.76
CA ALA A 98 -1.61 -3.77 10.77
C ALA A 98 -2.40 -3.81 9.46
N ILE A 99 -2.79 -2.64 8.95
CA ILE A 99 -3.47 -2.51 7.66
C ILE A 99 -2.57 -2.94 6.50
N ALA A 100 -1.28 -2.62 6.52
CA ALA A 100 -0.37 -3.02 5.46
C ALA A 100 -0.34 -4.55 5.31
N ALA A 101 -0.19 -5.27 6.42
CA ALA A 101 -0.24 -6.73 6.44
C ALA A 101 -1.55 -7.27 5.89
N LEU A 102 -2.68 -6.69 6.33
CA LEU A 102 -4.01 -7.08 5.87
C LEU A 102 -4.20 -6.78 4.38
N ASN A 103 -3.82 -5.60 3.91
CA ASN A 103 -3.99 -5.18 2.53
C ASN A 103 -3.17 -6.01 1.53
N TYR A 104 -1.91 -6.30 1.86
CA TYR A 104 -1.10 -7.21 1.07
C TYR A 104 -1.71 -8.61 1.01
N SER A 105 -2.25 -9.09 2.14
CA SER A 105 -2.92 -10.39 2.22
C SER A 105 -4.23 -10.41 1.43
N LEU A 106 -5.07 -9.37 1.54
CA LEU A 106 -6.33 -9.24 0.80
C LEU A 106 -6.09 -9.20 -0.71
N ALA A 107 -5.15 -8.38 -1.17
CA ALA A 107 -4.82 -8.26 -2.58
C ALA A 107 -4.27 -9.58 -3.16
N THR A 108 -3.32 -10.21 -2.45
CA THR A 108 -2.75 -11.50 -2.87
C THR A 108 -3.79 -12.61 -2.89
N SER A 109 -4.56 -12.78 -1.81
CA SER A 109 -5.61 -13.80 -1.72
C SER A 109 -6.68 -13.59 -2.79
N TYR A 110 -7.09 -12.34 -3.04
CA TYR A 110 -8.04 -12.03 -4.11
C TYR A 110 -7.54 -12.46 -5.48
N MET A 111 -6.27 -12.15 -5.81
CA MET A 111 -5.67 -12.54 -7.10
C MET A 111 -5.53 -14.05 -7.24
N ILE A 112 -5.16 -14.77 -6.17
CA ILE A 112 -5.07 -16.24 -6.16
C ILE A 112 -6.43 -16.85 -6.49
N HIS A 113 -7.50 -16.37 -5.84
CA HIS A 113 -8.86 -16.89 -6.08
C HIS A 113 -9.40 -16.46 -7.45
N TYR A 114 -9.07 -15.24 -7.92
CA TYR A 114 -9.42 -14.80 -9.26
C TYR A 114 -8.84 -15.72 -10.34
N VAL A 115 -7.57 -16.12 -10.20
CA VAL A 115 -6.93 -17.04 -11.14
C VAL A 115 -7.51 -18.46 -11.01
N ALA A 116 -7.72 -18.94 -9.79
CA ALA A 116 -8.28 -20.28 -9.54
C ALA A 116 -9.72 -20.42 -10.06
N SER A 117 -10.53 -19.35 -9.95
CA SER A 117 -11.91 -19.32 -10.45
C SER A 117 -12.04 -18.94 -11.93
N GLN A 118 -10.92 -18.66 -12.62
CA GLN A 118 -10.90 -18.15 -13.98
C GLN A 118 -11.79 -16.89 -14.17
N GLY A 119 -11.73 -15.98 -13.20
CA GLY A 119 -12.50 -14.74 -13.21
C GLY A 119 -13.97 -14.86 -12.81
N ASN A 120 -14.46 -16.08 -12.53
CA ASN A 120 -15.82 -16.25 -12.03
C ASN A 120 -15.98 -15.62 -10.63
N ALA A 121 -17.21 -15.23 -10.30
CA ALA A 121 -17.50 -14.63 -9.01
C ALA A 121 -17.21 -15.63 -7.86
N PHE A 122 -16.55 -15.13 -6.83
CA PHE A 122 -16.32 -15.83 -5.57
C PHE A 122 -16.70 -14.92 -4.39
N ASP A 123 -17.06 -15.56 -3.26
CA ASP A 123 -17.44 -14.81 -2.07
C ASP A 123 -16.19 -14.20 -1.40
N LYS A 124 -16.35 -13.00 -0.85
CA LYS A 124 -15.34 -12.33 -0.02
C LYS A 124 -14.92 -13.18 1.19
N GLN A 125 -15.79 -14.03 1.70
CA GLN A 125 -15.48 -14.97 2.80
C GLN A 125 -14.35 -15.92 2.44
N VAL A 126 -14.29 -16.41 1.21
CA VAL A 126 -13.22 -17.32 0.75
C VAL A 126 -11.85 -16.62 0.83
N VAL A 127 -11.79 -15.32 0.45
CA VAL A 127 -10.58 -14.51 0.58
C VAL A 127 -10.15 -14.42 2.05
N TRP A 128 -11.09 -14.19 2.95
CA TRP A 128 -10.81 -14.04 4.37
C TRP A 128 -10.41 -15.36 5.05
N GLU A 129 -11.09 -16.45 4.72
CA GLU A 129 -10.74 -17.79 5.23
C GLU A 129 -9.33 -18.19 4.81
N TYR A 130 -8.96 -17.87 3.58
CA TYR A 130 -7.60 -18.10 3.10
C TYR A 130 -6.57 -17.33 3.92
N ILE A 131 -6.80 -16.04 4.18
CA ILE A 131 -5.91 -15.22 5.01
C ILE A 131 -5.80 -15.82 6.41
N LYS A 132 -6.91 -16.20 7.04
CA LYS A 132 -6.90 -16.84 8.37
C LYS A 132 -6.08 -18.14 8.37
N SER A 133 -6.18 -18.93 7.32
CA SER A 133 -5.41 -20.19 7.21
C SER A 133 -3.90 -19.96 7.08
N GLN A 134 -3.46 -18.80 6.61
CA GLN A 134 -2.05 -18.41 6.44
C GLN A 134 -1.56 -17.40 7.49
N PHE A 135 -2.36 -17.11 8.51
CA PHE A 135 -2.10 -16.02 9.45
C PHE A 135 -0.73 -16.14 10.13
N GLY A 136 -0.33 -17.34 10.54
CA GLY A 136 0.99 -17.58 11.15
C GLY A 136 2.15 -17.22 10.21
N ASN A 137 2.08 -17.61 8.94
CA ASN A 137 3.08 -17.28 7.93
C ASN A 137 3.11 -15.78 7.64
N ILE A 138 1.96 -15.11 7.62
CA ILE A 138 1.86 -13.66 7.41
C ILE A 138 2.57 -12.91 8.55
N ILE A 139 2.30 -13.28 9.80
CA ILE A 139 2.96 -12.66 10.97
C ILE A 139 4.46 -12.94 10.94
N LEU A 140 4.88 -14.17 10.66
CA LEU A 140 6.29 -14.51 10.56
C LEU A 140 6.99 -13.72 9.45
N PHE A 141 6.32 -13.53 8.30
CA PHE A 141 6.86 -12.72 7.21
C PHE A 141 7.11 -11.28 7.65
N ILE A 142 6.15 -10.66 8.36
CA ILE A 142 6.29 -9.29 8.89
C ILE A 142 7.47 -9.21 9.86
N LEU A 143 7.60 -10.18 10.77
CA LEU A 143 8.71 -10.21 11.72
C LEU A 143 10.07 -10.32 11.02
N VAL A 144 10.16 -11.10 9.94
CA VAL A 144 11.39 -11.23 9.15
C VAL A 144 11.67 -9.97 8.33
N LEU A 145 10.63 -9.20 7.96
CA LEU A 145 10.86 -7.91 7.28
C LEU A 145 11.49 -6.86 8.17
N ILE A 146 11.33 -6.92 9.50
CA ILE A 146 11.91 -5.92 10.42
C ILE A 146 13.43 -5.80 10.25
N PRO A 147 14.23 -6.88 10.39
CA PRO A 147 15.68 -6.77 10.16
C PRO A 147 16.03 -6.41 8.70
N ILE A 148 15.27 -6.84 7.71
CA ILE A 148 15.51 -6.48 6.31
C ILE A 148 15.36 -4.97 6.11
N TYR A 149 14.28 -4.38 6.61
CA TYR A 149 14.07 -2.94 6.52
C TYR A 149 15.03 -2.13 7.40
N LEU A 150 15.51 -2.69 8.52
CA LEU A 150 16.57 -2.06 9.31
C LEU A 150 17.88 -1.94 8.49
N VAL A 151 18.29 -3.02 7.82
CA VAL A 151 19.46 -2.99 6.93
C VAL A 151 19.26 -2.03 5.76
N TYR A 152 18.08 -2.05 5.15
CA TYR A 152 17.71 -1.10 4.10
C TYR A 152 17.81 0.35 4.59
N PHE A 153 17.30 0.66 5.77
CA PHE A 153 17.31 2.00 6.35
C PHE A 153 18.74 2.50 6.62
N ILE A 154 19.60 1.64 7.18
CA ILE A 154 21.03 1.96 7.38
C ILE A 154 21.69 2.25 6.03
N GLY A 155 21.44 1.42 5.02
CA GLY A 155 21.94 1.65 3.66
C GLY A 155 21.43 2.96 3.05
N ALA A 156 20.16 3.31 3.27
CA ALA A 156 19.58 4.56 2.80
C ALA A 156 20.23 5.80 3.45
N ILE A 157 20.55 5.74 4.74
CA ILE A 157 21.29 6.81 5.44
C ILE A 157 22.68 7.00 4.83
N ILE A 158 23.40 5.91 4.58
CA ILE A 158 24.74 5.96 3.94
C ILE A 158 24.64 6.57 2.53
N LEU A 159 23.66 6.17 1.74
CA LEU A 159 23.43 6.73 0.40
C LEU A 159 23.05 8.21 0.43
N ALA A 160 22.34 8.67 1.45
CA ALA A 160 21.94 10.07 1.60
C ALA A 160 23.16 11.02 1.76
N ILE A 161 24.33 10.50 2.17
CA ILE A 161 25.57 11.28 2.28
C ILE A 161 26.12 11.63 0.89
N ILE A 162 25.74 10.88 -0.16
CA ILE A 162 26.22 11.09 -1.53
C ILE A 162 25.20 11.95 -2.28
N PRO A 163 25.45 13.27 -2.50
CA PRO A 163 24.49 14.13 -3.16
C PRO A 163 24.15 13.65 -4.58
N LEU A 164 22.89 13.83 -4.99
CA LEU A 164 22.34 13.46 -6.29
C LEU A 164 22.41 11.95 -6.59
N ILE A 165 23.61 11.39 -6.73
CA ILE A 165 23.80 9.97 -7.09
C ILE A 165 23.18 9.05 -6.03
N GLY A 166 23.37 9.35 -4.75
CA GLY A 166 22.79 8.58 -3.65
C GLY A 166 21.26 8.56 -3.68
N ILE A 167 20.64 9.68 -4.03
CA ILE A 167 19.18 9.78 -4.15
C ILE A 167 18.67 8.85 -5.29
N PHE A 168 19.31 8.86 -6.47
CA PHE A 168 18.92 7.98 -7.56
C PHE A 168 19.10 6.50 -7.20
N ILE A 169 20.22 6.13 -6.58
CA ILE A 169 20.46 4.75 -6.14
C ILE A 169 19.42 4.34 -5.09
N GLN A 170 19.07 5.23 -4.16
CA GLN A 170 18.06 4.98 -3.13
C GLN A 170 16.68 4.67 -3.74
N TYR A 171 16.24 5.44 -4.75
CA TYR A 171 14.98 5.14 -5.44
C TYR A 171 15.02 3.81 -6.18
N ILE A 172 16.11 3.49 -6.89
CA ILE A 172 16.27 2.19 -7.57
C ILE A 172 16.20 1.06 -6.55
N LEU A 173 16.90 1.19 -5.43
CA LEU A 173 16.91 0.20 -4.36
C LEU A 173 15.52 0.05 -3.70
N GLN A 174 14.80 1.16 -3.51
CA GLN A 174 13.44 1.15 -2.97
C GLN A 174 12.48 0.35 -3.87
N PHE A 175 12.51 0.57 -5.19
CA PHE A 175 11.67 -0.17 -6.12
C PHE A 175 12.08 -1.64 -6.23
N PHE A 176 13.38 -1.94 -6.14
CA PHE A 176 13.87 -3.32 -6.08
C PHE A 176 13.37 -4.04 -4.84
N VAL A 177 13.53 -3.44 -3.65
CA VAL A 177 13.08 -4.02 -2.37
C VAL A 177 11.55 -4.18 -2.36
N SER A 178 10.81 -3.20 -2.88
CA SER A 178 9.34 -3.28 -3.01
C SER A 178 8.92 -4.45 -3.90
N ALA A 179 9.57 -4.63 -5.06
CA ALA A 179 9.33 -5.77 -5.95
C ALA A 179 9.69 -7.10 -5.27
N TRP A 180 10.86 -7.18 -4.65
CA TRP A 180 11.33 -8.40 -3.97
C TRP A 180 10.37 -8.81 -2.86
N VAL A 181 10.05 -7.91 -1.93
CA VAL A 181 9.15 -8.18 -0.81
C VAL A 181 7.75 -8.55 -1.31
N GLY A 182 7.19 -7.80 -2.26
CA GLY A 182 5.85 -8.05 -2.78
C GLY A 182 5.74 -9.37 -3.55
N VAL A 183 6.73 -9.70 -4.39
CA VAL A 183 6.82 -10.97 -5.14
C VAL A 183 7.01 -12.15 -4.18
N SER A 184 7.88 -12.00 -3.17
CA SER A 184 8.09 -13.03 -2.13
C SER A 184 6.84 -13.30 -1.32
N PHE A 185 6.14 -12.24 -0.91
CA PHE A 185 4.88 -12.37 -0.18
C PHE A 185 3.81 -13.09 -1.02
N PHE A 186 3.77 -12.77 -2.32
CA PHE A 186 2.87 -13.43 -3.24
C PHE A 186 3.19 -14.92 -3.40
N ASP A 187 4.47 -15.28 -3.59
CA ASP A 187 4.93 -16.67 -3.70
C ASP A 187 4.63 -17.48 -2.44
N MET A 188 4.90 -16.88 -1.26
CA MET A 188 4.58 -17.50 0.03
C MET A 188 3.12 -17.92 0.11
N LEU A 189 2.20 -17.03 -0.19
CA LEU A 189 0.77 -17.34 -0.15
C LEU A 189 0.35 -18.25 -1.30
N GLN A 190 0.82 -18.04 -2.53
CA GLN A 190 0.43 -18.85 -3.69
C GLN A 190 0.76 -20.33 -3.53
N HIS A 191 1.95 -20.64 -2.97
CA HIS A 191 2.45 -22.01 -2.84
C HIS A 191 2.45 -22.54 -1.40
N LYS A 192 1.96 -21.73 -0.43
CA LYS A 192 1.96 -22.07 1.01
C LYS A 192 3.36 -22.43 1.53
N LYS A 193 4.38 -21.74 1.03
CA LYS A 193 5.79 -21.95 1.39
C LYS A 193 6.16 -21.29 2.73
N GLY A 194 7.28 -21.74 3.31
CA GLY A 194 7.91 -21.02 4.42
C GLY A 194 8.44 -19.65 4.00
N VAL A 195 8.55 -18.73 4.96
CA VAL A 195 8.95 -17.32 4.72
C VAL A 195 10.33 -17.22 4.07
N THR A 196 11.31 -17.96 4.58
CA THR A 196 12.70 -17.93 4.07
C THR A 196 12.80 -18.48 2.65
N GLU A 197 12.06 -19.54 2.34
CA GLU A 197 11.99 -20.13 1.00
C GLU A 197 11.38 -19.14 0.01
N ALA A 198 10.26 -18.51 0.38
CA ALA A 198 9.59 -17.53 -0.44
C ALA A 198 10.44 -16.26 -0.67
N LEU A 199 11.18 -15.79 0.34
CA LEU A 199 12.13 -14.69 0.20
C LEU A 199 13.29 -15.04 -0.74
N GLY A 200 13.78 -16.28 -0.69
CA GLY A 200 14.80 -16.77 -1.61
C GLY A 200 14.30 -16.86 -3.05
N GLU A 201 13.09 -17.39 -3.25
CA GLU A 201 12.48 -17.49 -4.58
C GLU A 201 12.18 -16.11 -5.17
N GLY A 202 11.57 -15.22 -4.38
CA GLY A 202 11.32 -13.84 -4.80
C GLY A 202 12.61 -13.09 -5.16
N TRP A 203 13.68 -13.28 -4.38
CA TRP A 203 15.01 -12.73 -4.71
C TRP A 203 15.51 -13.24 -6.07
N LYS A 204 15.43 -14.53 -6.30
CA LYS A 204 15.83 -15.15 -7.58
C LYS A 204 15.05 -14.57 -8.75
N LEU A 205 13.72 -14.53 -8.67
CA LEU A 205 12.85 -14.01 -9.72
C LEU A 205 13.13 -12.55 -10.04
N VAL A 206 13.26 -11.71 -8.99
CA VAL A 206 13.43 -10.26 -9.15
C VAL A 206 14.86 -9.91 -9.58
N SER A 207 15.89 -10.53 -8.99
CA SER A 207 17.29 -10.24 -9.34
C SER A 207 17.63 -10.66 -10.77
N GLN A 208 17.13 -11.81 -11.23
CA GLN A 208 17.30 -12.26 -12.63
C GLN A 208 16.57 -11.36 -13.65
N ASN A 209 15.61 -10.56 -13.19
CA ASN A 209 14.82 -9.66 -14.01
C ASN A 209 14.85 -8.22 -13.47
N PHE A 210 15.99 -7.80 -12.92
CA PHE A 210 16.18 -6.57 -12.15
C PHE A 210 15.52 -5.35 -12.80
N TRP A 211 15.91 -5.00 -14.03
CA TRP A 211 15.40 -3.80 -14.70
C TRP A 211 13.90 -3.87 -15.01
N LYS A 212 13.38 -5.07 -15.29
CA LYS A 212 11.94 -5.27 -15.49
C LYS A 212 11.19 -5.03 -14.17
N ALA A 213 11.66 -5.61 -13.08
CA ALA A 213 11.03 -5.48 -11.76
C ALA A 213 11.07 -4.04 -11.22
N VAL A 214 12.24 -3.41 -11.27
CA VAL A 214 12.42 -2.00 -10.86
C VAL A 214 11.58 -1.08 -11.74
N GLY A 215 11.64 -1.23 -13.07
CA GLY A 215 10.93 -0.39 -14.01
C GLY A 215 9.40 -0.49 -13.86
N VAL A 216 8.86 -1.70 -13.70
CA VAL A 216 7.41 -1.91 -13.46
C VAL A 216 6.98 -1.21 -12.17
N ASN A 217 7.70 -1.42 -11.07
CA ASN A 217 7.38 -0.78 -9.78
C ASN A 217 7.54 0.75 -9.85
N PHE A 218 8.55 1.25 -10.58
CA PHE A 218 8.73 2.69 -10.79
C PHE A 218 7.56 3.31 -11.54
N ILE A 219 7.20 2.78 -12.71
CA ILE A 219 6.12 3.35 -13.54
C ILE A 219 4.77 3.27 -12.81
N LEU A 220 4.46 2.11 -12.21
CA LEU A 220 3.21 1.97 -11.50
C LEU A 220 3.20 2.73 -10.17
N GLY A 221 4.33 2.85 -9.49
CA GLY A 221 4.50 3.74 -8.34
C GLY A 221 4.28 5.21 -8.70
N LEU A 222 4.83 5.67 -9.83
CA LEU A 222 4.61 7.02 -10.34
C LEU A 222 3.13 7.26 -10.67
N LEU A 223 2.49 6.30 -11.35
CA LEU A 223 1.06 6.40 -11.67
C LEU A 223 0.17 6.41 -10.43
N LEU A 224 0.48 5.59 -9.43
CA LEU A 224 -0.20 5.63 -8.12
C LEU A 224 0.02 6.98 -7.41
N GLY A 225 1.24 7.53 -7.47
CA GLY A 225 1.56 8.86 -6.95
C GLY A 225 0.73 9.95 -7.62
N ILE A 226 0.59 9.91 -8.96
CA ILE A 226 -0.26 10.83 -9.72
C ILE A 226 -1.73 10.67 -9.31
N LEU A 227 -2.21 9.43 -9.18
CA LEU A 227 -3.58 9.16 -8.73
C LEU A 227 -3.83 9.73 -7.34
N MET A 228 -2.89 9.57 -6.41
CA MET A 228 -2.95 10.17 -5.07
C MET A 228 -2.98 11.70 -5.15
N LEU A 229 -2.14 12.31 -5.97
CA LEU A 229 -2.14 13.77 -6.16
C LEU A 229 -3.49 14.27 -6.68
N ILE A 230 -4.05 13.64 -7.71
CA ILE A 230 -5.35 14.00 -8.27
C ILE A 230 -6.46 13.87 -7.22
N THR A 231 -6.44 12.79 -6.45
CA THR A 231 -7.46 12.56 -5.42
C THR A 231 -7.30 13.54 -4.24
N PHE A 232 -6.08 14.01 -3.97
CA PHE A 232 -5.81 15.01 -2.94
C PHE A 232 -6.18 16.44 -3.37
N ILE A 233 -6.32 16.73 -4.66
CA ILE A 233 -6.71 18.07 -5.15
C ILE A 233 -8.03 18.51 -4.53
N VAL A 234 -9.05 17.66 -4.48
CA VAL A 234 -10.37 18.02 -3.95
C VAL A 234 -10.34 18.41 -2.47
N PRO A 235 -9.86 17.57 -1.54
CA PRO A 235 -9.73 17.97 -0.15
C PRO A 235 -8.73 19.12 0.04
N GLY A 236 -7.66 19.18 -0.74
CA GLY A 236 -6.67 20.27 -0.70
C GLY A 236 -7.25 21.62 -1.09
N VAL A 237 -8.07 21.69 -2.14
CA VAL A 237 -8.77 22.92 -2.55
C VAL A 237 -9.80 23.34 -1.50
N LEU A 238 -10.56 22.40 -0.94
CA LEU A 238 -11.53 22.72 0.12
C LEU A 238 -10.86 23.27 1.38
N VAL A 239 -9.78 22.61 1.82
CA VAL A 239 -8.98 23.08 2.95
C VAL A 239 -8.34 24.44 2.64
N GLY A 240 -7.74 24.59 1.46
CA GLY A 240 -7.12 25.85 1.04
C GLY A 240 -8.11 27.00 0.96
N ALA A 241 -9.25 26.82 0.33
CA ALA A 241 -10.31 27.83 0.24
C ALA A 241 -10.86 28.22 1.61
N TYR A 242 -11.07 27.22 2.48
CA TYR A 242 -11.51 27.48 3.86
C TYR A 242 -10.45 28.26 4.65
N THR A 243 -9.20 27.84 4.61
CA THR A 243 -8.10 28.50 5.31
C THR A 243 -7.93 29.94 4.82
N PHE A 244 -8.01 30.19 3.50
CA PHE A 244 -7.95 31.51 2.93
C PHE A 244 -9.08 32.40 3.45
N HIS A 245 -10.33 31.91 3.43
CA HIS A 245 -11.48 32.67 3.95
C HIS A 245 -11.33 33.04 5.43
N VAL A 246 -10.83 32.11 6.24
CA VAL A 246 -10.63 32.31 7.68
C VAL A 246 -9.54 33.35 7.93
N VAL A 247 -8.41 33.27 7.21
CA VAL A 247 -7.30 34.24 7.33
C VAL A 247 -7.73 35.62 6.86
N GLU A 248 -8.45 35.73 5.73
CA GLU A 248 -8.95 36.99 5.19
C GLU A 248 -9.89 37.71 6.16
N ASN A 249 -10.73 36.98 6.88
CA ASN A 249 -11.70 37.52 7.82
C ASN A 249 -11.19 37.60 9.27
N ASN A 250 -9.91 37.33 9.53
CA ASN A 250 -9.29 37.31 10.86
C ASN A 250 -10.06 36.44 11.87
N VAL A 251 -10.63 35.32 11.41
CA VAL A 251 -11.32 34.36 12.28
C VAL A 251 -10.26 33.49 12.95
N ASP A 252 -10.39 33.28 14.26
CA ASP A 252 -9.56 32.31 14.98
C ASP A 252 -9.94 30.88 14.53
N TYR A 253 -9.15 30.37 13.59
CA TYR A 253 -9.37 29.02 13.02
C TYR A 253 -8.80 27.91 13.93
N THR A 254 -7.88 28.25 14.83
CA THR A 254 -7.19 27.26 15.67
C THR A 254 -8.12 26.69 16.74
N ASN A 255 -9.02 27.52 17.25
CA ASN A 255 -10.03 27.12 18.24
C ASN A 255 -11.41 26.81 17.64
N SER A 256 -11.54 26.82 16.31
CA SER A 256 -12.81 26.52 15.64
C SER A 256 -13.07 25.03 15.50
N VAL A 257 -14.19 24.55 16.06
CA VAL A 257 -14.65 23.15 15.87
C VAL A 257 -14.80 22.81 14.39
N PHE A 258 -15.27 23.77 13.58
CA PHE A 258 -15.46 23.56 12.15
C PHE A 258 -14.14 23.35 11.40
N SER A 259 -13.08 24.10 11.77
CA SER A 259 -11.73 23.89 11.25
C SER A 259 -11.22 22.50 11.59
N THR A 260 -11.32 22.10 12.84
CA THR A 260 -10.89 20.76 13.31
C THR A 260 -11.60 19.66 12.52
N VAL A 261 -12.89 19.77 12.28
CA VAL A 261 -13.65 18.78 11.49
C VAL A 261 -13.17 18.71 10.04
N ILE A 262 -13.00 19.86 9.35
CA ILE A 262 -12.55 19.89 7.95
C ILE A 262 -11.16 19.28 7.80
N TYR A 263 -10.22 19.70 8.64
CA TYR A 263 -8.84 19.18 8.57
C TYR A 263 -8.77 17.70 8.94
N THR A 264 -9.57 17.25 9.92
CA THR A 264 -9.65 15.83 10.30
C THR A 264 -10.17 14.99 9.13
N LEU A 265 -11.26 15.41 8.48
CA LEU A 265 -11.82 14.68 7.34
C LEU A 265 -10.85 14.65 6.15
N ALA A 266 -10.17 15.77 5.85
CA ALA A 266 -9.19 15.83 4.78
C ALA A 266 -8.00 14.90 5.06
N THR A 267 -7.47 14.91 6.29
CA THR A 267 -6.39 14.02 6.72
C THR A 267 -6.82 12.56 6.65
N CYS A 268 -8.02 12.23 7.14
CA CYS A 268 -8.57 10.88 7.09
C CYS A 268 -8.71 10.39 5.65
N MET A 269 -9.23 11.20 4.73
CA MET A 269 -9.32 10.86 3.30
C MET A 269 -7.96 10.55 2.72
N PHE A 270 -6.96 11.39 2.99
CA PHE A 270 -5.58 11.15 2.53
C PHE A 270 -5.04 9.81 3.05
N LEU A 271 -5.22 9.50 4.33
CA LEU A 271 -4.78 8.25 4.92
C LEU A 271 -5.51 7.02 4.32
N ILE A 272 -6.81 7.11 4.06
CA ILE A 272 -7.58 6.04 3.41
C ILE A 272 -7.04 5.76 2.00
N ILE A 273 -6.74 6.81 1.23
CA ILE A 273 -6.18 6.66 -0.13
C ILE A 273 -4.80 6.01 -0.07
N ALA A 274 -3.94 6.45 0.86
CA ALA A 274 -2.61 5.86 1.06
C ALA A 274 -2.71 4.37 1.43
N VAL A 275 -3.64 4.02 2.31
CA VAL A 275 -3.91 2.63 2.72
C VAL A 275 -4.44 1.78 1.56
N TYR A 276 -5.37 2.31 0.75
CA TYR A 276 -5.85 1.62 -0.44
C TYR A 276 -4.74 1.42 -1.48
N GLY A 277 -3.82 2.39 -1.59
CA GLY A 277 -2.64 2.31 -2.44
C GLY A 277 -1.75 1.11 -2.15
N GLN A 278 -1.71 0.62 -0.91
CA GLN A 278 -0.98 -0.62 -0.55
C GLN A 278 -1.54 -1.85 -1.28
N CYS A 279 -2.87 -1.96 -1.40
CA CYS A 279 -3.50 -3.03 -2.17
C CYS A 279 -3.13 -2.94 -3.66
N LEU A 280 -3.15 -1.72 -4.20
CA LEU A 280 -2.82 -1.46 -5.60
C LEU A 280 -1.35 -1.81 -5.89
N SER A 281 -0.44 -1.47 -4.98
CA SER A 281 0.96 -1.87 -5.07
C SER A 281 1.12 -3.40 -5.07
N GLN A 282 0.36 -4.11 -4.25
CA GLN A 282 0.43 -5.57 -4.21
C GLN A 282 -0.19 -6.23 -5.46
N PHE A 283 -1.19 -5.63 -6.09
CA PHE A 283 -1.65 -6.08 -7.40
C PHE A 283 -0.56 -6.00 -8.48
N VAL A 284 0.24 -4.92 -8.46
CA VAL A 284 1.42 -4.79 -9.32
C VAL A 284 2.37 -5.96 -9.12
N ASN A 285 2.73 -6.23 -7.85
CA ASN A 285 3.67 -7.29 -7.51
C ASN A 285 3.11 -8.69 -7.81
N GLY A 286 1.81 -8.90 -7.71
CA GLY A 286 1.16 -10.15 -8.07
C GLY A 286 1.20 -10.41 -9.59
N ILE A 287 0.93 -9.40 -10.41
CA ILE A 287 1.03 -9.52 -11.87
C ILE A 287 2.51 -9.71 -12.30
N LEU A 288 3.41 -8.97 -11.67
CA LEU A 288 4.85 -9.13 -11.86
C LEU A 288 5.29 -10.55 -11.49
N TYR A 289 4.85 -11.06 -10.34
CA TYR A 289 5.12 -12.43 -9.91
C TYR A 289 4.71 -13.44 -10.98
N TYR A 290 3.47 -13.43 -11.45
CA TYR A 290 3.00 -14.35 -12.46
C TYR A 290 3.81 -14.25 -13.77
N ALA A 291 4.15 -13.03 -14.20
CA ALA A 291 4.94 -12.84 -15.41
C ALA A 291 6.38 -13.35 -15.28
N LEU A 292 7.03 -13.15 -14.12
CA LEU A 292 8.39 -13.61 -13.87
C LEU A 292 8.44 -15.11 -13.63
N HIS A 293 7.48 -15.66 -12.89
CA HIS A 293 7.36 -17.08 -12.60
C HIS A 293 7.15 -17.87 -13.90
N GLU A 294 6.21 -17.42 -14.75
CA GLU A 294 5.97 -18.06 -16.04
C GLU A 294 7.19 -17.98 -16.97
N LYS A 295 7.91 -16.84 -16.97
CA LYS A 295 9.17 -16.73 -17.73
C LYS A 295 10.24 -17.72 -17.27
N THR A 296 10.28 -18.00 -15.97
CA THR A 296 11.33 -18.86 -15.38
C THR A 296 10.98 -20.33 -15.46
N TYR A 297 9.71 -20.71 -15.25
CA TYR A 297 9.28 -22.10 -15.08
C TYR A 297 8.38 -22.63 -16.20
N ASN A 298 7.74 -21.76 -16.98
CA ASN A 298 6.82 -22.11 -18.10
C ASN A 298 5.69 -23.07 -17.69
N GLU A 299 5.18 -22.96 -16.43
CA GLU A 299 4.17 -23.89 -15.91
C GLU A 299 2.85 -23.84 -16.67
N GLY A 300 2.36 -22.64 -17.02
CA GLY A 300 1.13 -22.48 -17.78
C GLY A 300 1.23 -23.04 -19.18
N THR A 301 2.37 -22.87 -19.83
CA THR A 301 2.63 -23.40 -21.17
C THR A 301 2.71 -24.93 -21.14
N ARG A 302 3.36 -25.51 -20.13
CA ARG A 302 3.43 -26.98 -19.94
C ARG A 302 2.07 -27.57 -19.69
N ALA A 303 1.28 -27.00 -18.79
CA ALA A 303 -0.09 -27.46 -18.49
C ALA A 303 -0.99 -27.40 -19.73
N ALA A 304 -0.89 -26.37 -20.57
CA ALA A 304 -1.63 -26.28 -21.82
C ALA A 304 -1.21 -27.36 -22.84
N ILE A 305 0.08 -27.67 -22.95
CA ILE A 305 0.59 -28.75 -23.81
C ILE A 305 0.09 -30.12 -23.34
N GLU A 306 0.10 -30.37 -22.01
CA GLU A 306 -0.40 -31.64 -21.44
C GLU A 306 -1.88 -31.82 -21.70
N GLN A 307 -2.71 -30.76 -21.62
CA GLN A 307 -4.13 -30.83 -21.94
C GLN A 307 -4.36 -31.20 -23.42
N ILE A 308 -3.65 -30.57 -24.35
CA ILE A 308 -3.74 -30.89 -25.77
C ILE A 308 -3.35 -32.37 -26.04
N GLY A 309 -2.35 -32.87 -25.29
CA GLY A 309 -1.93 -34.30 -25.42
C GLY A 309 -2.95 -35.31 -24.88
N GLN A 310 -3.79 -34.91 -23.94
CA GLN A 310 -4.88 -35.74 -23.40
C GLN A 310 -6.13 -35.76 -24.30
N ASP A 311 -6.40 -34.64 -25.00
CA ASP A 311 -7.53 -34.56 -25.96
C ASP A 311 -7.29 -35.33 -27.27
N ILE A 312 -6.08 -35.85 -27.49
CA ILE A 312 -5.68 -36.61 -28.70
C ILE A 312 -5.65 -38.13 -28.44
N GLN A 313 -5.81 -38.57 -27.20
CA GLN A 313 -5.97 -39.96 -26.80
C GLN A 313 -7.44 -40.36 -26.63
#